data_37272d3c5b748e83f2e92c7368f6327a
#
_entry.id   37272d3c5b748e83f2e92c7368f6327a
#
_cell.length_a   1.000
_cell.length_b   1.000
_cell.length_c   1.000
_cell.angle_alpha   90.00
_cell.angle_beta   90.00
_cell.angle_gamma   90.00
#
_symmetry.space_group_name_H-M   'P 1'
#
loop_
_entity.id
_entity.type
_entity.pdbx_description
1 polymer ?
#
loop_
_entity_poly.entity_id
_entity_poly.type
_entity_poly.pdbx_seq_one_letter_code
_entity_poly.pdbx_strand_id
1 'polypeptide(L)'
;AQASLLIVIAQIIDVGIANNDHGYIVQKFFILILMAAAGLAVSITAQFFAAKASVGFATEVRQAVFDHIQKLSYMELDTLGTDTLITRLTDDVNQVQNGVNMGLRLLLRSPFIVLGSMVMAFTINVRCALIFAVAIPVLFLVVFVIMFLSIPLFKKVQGRLDSVTRLTRENLTGVRVIRAFCREEQSVEEFEDSSRELTRLNLFVGRISALLNPVTYVLINIATVILIDRAGIQVNMGKMQQGEVVALYNYMAQMIVELIKLASLIITLNKSMACADRVAGILKVDSTMTYPEKTSAPAAAKNDCAVAFDHVTFSYAGTGAPSLSDI
;
A
#
# COMPACT_ATOMS: atom_id res chain seq x y z
N ALA A 1 -11.13 20.34 12.62
CA ALA A 1 -12.44 20.51 11.95
C ALA A 1 -13.40 19.35 12.23
N GLN A 2 -13.07 18.07 11.91
CA GLN A 2 -13.99 16.95 12.14
C GLN A 2 -14.35 16.72 13.62
N ALA A 3 -13.36 16.77 14.51
CA ALA A 3 -13.58 16.62 15.94
C ALA A 3 -14.46 17.78 16.51
N SER A 4 -14.25 18.99 16.04
CA SER A 4 -15.02 20.16 16.48
C SER A 4 -16.49 20.13 15.99
N LEU A 5 -16.76 19.51 14.83
CA LEU A 5 -18.13 19.32 14.31
C LEU A 5 -18.99 18.52 15.28
N LEU A 6 -18.44 17.48 15.90
CA LEU A 6 -19.16 16.62 16.83
C LEU A 6 -19.55 17.35 18.13
N ILE A 7 -18.72 18.30 18.58
CA ILE A 7 -19.06 19.15 19.73
C ILE A 7 -20.22 20.10 19.39
N VAL A 8 -20.22 20.68 18.19
CA VAL A 8 -21.34 21.55 17.77
C VAL A 8 -22.64 20.77 17.69
N ILE A 9 -22.59 19.51 17.23
CA ILE A 9 -23.75 18.61 17.22
C ILE A 9 -24.22 18.33 18.65
N ALA A 10 -23.30 18.05 19.59
CA ALA A 10 -23.65 17.88 21.00
C ALA A 10 -24.36 19.13 21.57
N GLN A 11 -23.83 20.32 21.29
CA GLN A 11 -24.46 21.58 21.72
C GLN A 11 -25.86 21.80 21.12
N ILE A 12 -26.12 21.37 19.89
CA ILE A 12 -27.46 21.43 19.30
C ILE A 12 -28.42 20.53 20.10
N ILE A 13 -27.99 19.33 20.50
CA ILE A 13 -28.80 18.39 21.24
C ILE A 13 -29.03 18.91 22.67
N ASP A 14 -27.98 19.30 23.37
CA ASP A 14 -28.01 19.60 24.79
C ASP A 14 -28.63 20.97 25.12
N VAL A 15 -28.50 21.96 24.22
CA VAL A 15 -28.98 23.31 24.43
C VAL A 15 -30.15 23.62 23.51
N GLY A 16 -30.03 23.36 22.22
CA GLY A 16 -31.03 23.71 21.23
C GLY A 16 -32.31 22.89 21.38
N ILE A 17 -32.20 21.57 21.40
CA ILE A 17 -33.35 20.67 21.49
C ILE A 17 -33.91 20.65 22.91
N ALA A 18 -33.07 20.60 23.93
CA ALA A 18 -33.49 20.56 25.31
C ALA A 18 -34.29 21.81 25.74
N ASN A 19 -33.91 23.00 25.22
CA ASN A 19 -34.58 24.27 25.51
C ASN A 19 -35.62 24.68 24.45
N ASN A 20 -35.84 23.87 23.42
CA ASN A 20 -36.74 24.14 22.29
C ASN A 20 -36.45 25.49 21.58
N ASP A 21 -35.14 25.89 21.56
CA ASP A 21 -34.69 27.16 20.97
C ASP A 21 -34.34 26.97 19.49
N HIS A 22 -35.31 27.24 18.62
CA HIS A 22 -35.15 27.17 17.18
C HIS A 22 -34.11 28.14 16.65
N GLY A 23 -33.92 29.33 17.26
CA GLY A 23 -32.94 30.32 16.85
C GLY A 23 -31.53 29.81 17.03
N TYR A 24 -31.24 29.21 18.17
CA TYR A 24 -29.96 28.61 18.48
C TYR A 24 -29.64 27.43 17.55
N ILE A 25 -30.63 26.57 17.27
CA ILE A 25 -30.43 25.43 16.34
C ILE A 25 -30.03 25.94 14.94
N VAL A 26 -30.76 26.93 14.41
CA VAL A 26 -30.50 27.50 13.08
C VAL A 26 -29.12 28.14 13.03
N GLN A 27 -28.72 28.89 14.04
CA GLN A 27 -27.40 29.51 14.12
C GLN A 27 -26.30 28.45 14.10
N LYS A 28 -26.40 27.39 14.91
CA LYS A 28 -25.44 26.28 14.96
C LYS A 28 -25.42 25.48 13.68
N PHE A 29 -26.56 25.33 13.00
CA PHE A 29 -26.65 24.69 11.68
C PHE A 29 -25.83 25.45 10.61
N PHE A 30 -25.91 26.78 10.56
CA PHE A 30 -25.06 27.58 9.68
C PHE A 30 -23.56 27.43 10.01
N ILE A 31 -23.21 27.37 11.29
CA ILE A 31 -21.82 27.12 11.70
C ILE A 31 -21.37 25.73 11.21
N LEU A 32 -22.20 24.69 11.30
CA LEU A 32 -21.88 23.36 10.77
C LEU A 32 -21.64 23.38 9.26
N ILE A 33 -22.51 24.07 8.50
CA ILE A 33 -22.32 24.24 7.05
C ILE A 33 -21.00 24.94 6.73
N LEU A 34 -20.69 26.03 7.43
CA LEU A 34 -19.45 26.77 7.23
C LEU A 34 -18.23 25.90 7.53
N MET A 35 -18.26 25.16 8.65
CA MET A 35 -17.19 24.24 9.03
C MET A 35 -17.05 23.07 8.05
N ALA A 36 -18.17 22.55 7.52
CA ALA A 36 -18.15 21.50 6.50
C ALA A 36 -17.56 22.02 5.19
N ALA A 37 -17.95 23.22 4.75
CA ALA A 37 -17.40 23.86 3.54
C ALA A 37 -15.90 24.13 3.68
N ALA A 38 -15.47 24.66 4.82
CA ALA A 38 -14.04 24.87 5.11
C ALA A 38 -13.27 23.52 5.13
N GLY A 39 -13.84 22.49 5.76
CA GLY A 39 -13.25 21.15 5.78
C GLY A 39 -13.14 20.52 4.39
N LEU A 40 -14.16 20.73 3.55
CA LEU A 40 -14.15 20.29 2.15
C LEU A 40 -13.06 20.99 1.35
N ALA A 41 -12.96 22.31 1.45
CA ALA A 41 -11.94 23.11 0.76
C ALA A 41 -10.51 22.65 1.14
N VAL A 42 -10.24 22.52 2.44
CA VAL A 42 -8.95 22.01 2.93
C VAL A 42 -8.67 20.59 2.44
N SER A 43 -9.69 19.70 2.44
CA SER A 43 -9.53 18.32 1.99
C SER A 43 -9.22 18.23 0.49
N ILE A 44 -9.90 19.03 -0.35
CA ILE A 44 -9.65 19.09 -1.79
C ILE A 44 -8.24 19.59 -2.04
N THR A 45 -7.84 20.69 -1.38
CA THR A 45 -6.50 21.27 -1.51
C THR A 45 -5.42 20.26 -1.12
N ALA A 46 -5.59 19.58 0.02
CA ALA A 46 -4.63 18.57 0.48
C ALA A 46 -4.51 17.40 -0.50
N GLN A 47 -5.65 16.91 -1.05
CA GLN A 47 -5.65 15.83 -2.04
C GLN A 47 -5.00 16.26 -3.36
N PHE A 48 -5.25 17.47 -3.81
CA PHE A 48 -4.63 18.01 -5.02
C PHE A 48 -3.10 18.08 -4.90
N PHE A 49 -2.59 18.64 -3.79
CA PHE A 49 -1.14 18.72 -3.59
C PHE A 49 -0.49 17.36 -3.36
N ALA A 50 -1.15 16.42 -2.68
CA ALA A 50 -0.65 15.06 -2.53
C ALA A 50 -0.57 14.33 -3.88
N ALA A 51 -1.59 14.48 -4.73
CA ALA A 51 -1.59 13.93 -6.08
C ALA A 51 -0.49 14.57 -6.95
N LYS A 52 -0.39 15.89 -6.94
CA LYS A 52 0.64 16.62 -7.70
C LYS A 52 2.06 16.21 -7.27
N ALA A 53 2.31 16.10 -5.97
CA ALA A 53 3.60 15.68 -5.44
C ALA A 53 3.94 14.23 -5.82
N SER A 54 2.97 13.30 -5.70
CA SER A 54 3.21 11.89 -6.02
C SER A 54 3.44 11.65 -7.52
N VAL A 55 2.69 12.34 -8.39
CA VAL A 55 2.87 12.26 -9.84
C VAL A 55 4.20 12.90 -10.24
N GLY A 56 4.53 14.08 -9.71
CA GLY A 56 5.81 14.75 -9.96
C GLY A 56 7.00 13.87 -9.55
N PHE A 57 6.95 13.30 -8.35
CA PHE A 57 7.96 12.35 -7.87
C PHE A 57 8.11 11.14 -8.83
N ALA A 58 7.01 10.54 -9.25
CA ALA A 58 7.06 9.38 -10.16
C ALA A 58 7.62 9.76 -11.54
N THR A 59 7.34 10.97 -12.03
CA THR A 59 7.88 11.47 -13.29
C THR A 59 9.40 11.63 -13.21
N GLU A 60 9.90 12.26 -12.15
CA GLU A 60 11.35 12.41 -11.92
C GLU A 60 12.06 11.06 -11.76
N VAL A 61 11.45 10.12 -11.03
CA VAL A 61 12.00 8.76 -10.89
C VAL A 61 12.05 8.04 -12.23
N ARG A 62 10.98 8.11 -13.05
CA ARG A 62 10.99 7.50 -14.39
C ARG A 62 12.08 8.09 -15.26
N GLN A 63 12.21 9.43 -15.25
CA GLN A 63 13.24 10.10 -16.02
C GLN A 63 14.63 9.68 -15.58
N ALA A 64 14.90 9.68 -14.27
CA ALA A 64 16.19 9.28 -13.73
C ALA A 64 16.55 7.83 -14.08
N VAL A 65 15.59 6.90 -13.95
CA VAL A 65 15.79 5.49 -14.32
C VAL A 65 16.02 5.35 -15.81
N PHE A 66 15.24 6.04 -16.65
CA PHE A 66 15.39 5.99 -18.10
C PHE A 66 16.74 6.53 -18.54
N ASP A 67 17.15 7.70 -18.02
CA ASP A 67 18.47 8.31 -18.32
C ASP A 67 19.63 7.41 -17.86
N HIS A 68 19.44 6.69 -16.76
CA HIS A 68 20.43 5.73 -16.27
C HIS A 68 20.52 4.51 -17.20
N ILE A 69 19.39 3.93 -17.59
CA ILE A 69 19.34 2.79 -18.52
C ILE A 69 20.05 3.12 -19.83
N GLN A 70 19.90 4.35 -20.35
CA GLN A 70 20.56 4.78 -21.61
C GLN A 70 22.10 4.84 -21.48
N LYS A 71 22.64 4.84 -20.26
CA LYS A 71 24.09 4.87 -20.00
C LYS A 71 24.67 3.47 -19.72
N LEU A 72 23.83 2.45 -19.57
CA LEU A 72 24.26 1.07 -19.34
C LEU A 72 24.83 0.45 -20.61
N SER A 73 25.79 -0.47 -20.46
CA SER A 73 26.31 -1.24 -21.56
C SER A 73 25.34 -2.37 -21.97
N TYR A 74 25.56 -2.93 -23.16
CA TYR A 74 24.78 -4.07 -23.64
C TYR A 74 24.83 -5.28 -22.69
N MET A 75 25.94 -5.48 -21.98
CA MET A 75 26.11 -6.58 -21.05
C MET A 75 25.19 -6.44 -19.85
N GLU A 76 25.08 -5.24 -19.26
CA GLU A 76 24.15 -4.97 -18.16
C GLU A 76 22.70 -5.07 -18.64
N LEU A 77 22.39 -4.54 -19.82
CA LEU A 77 21.03 -4.61 -20.40
C LEU A 77 20.60 -6.06 -20.63
N ASP A 78 21.46 -6.92 -21.14
CA ASP A 78 21.19 -8.34 -21.33
C ASP A 78 21.02 -9.07 -20.00
N THR A 79 21.84 -8.72 -19.01
CA THR A 79 21.76 -9.32 -17.65
C THR A 79 20.48 -8.93 -16.93
N LEU A 80 20.05 -7.68 -17.04
CA LEU A 80 18.81 -7.17 -16.42
C LEU A 80 17.56 -7.66 -17.14
N GLY A 81 17.65 -7.79 -18.45
CA GLY A 81 16.55 -8.17 -19.35
C GLY A 81 15.57 -7.03 -19.64
N THR A 82 15.21 -6.84 -20.89
CA THR A 82 14.34 -5.75 -21.36
C THR A 82 12.96 -5.78 -20.68
N ASP A 83 12.36 -6.96 -20.54
CA ASP A 83 11.05 -7.13 -19.89
C ASP A 83 11.05 -6.68 -18.42
N THR A 84 12.17 -6.95 -17.72
CA THR A 84 12.35 -6.49 -16.35
C THR A 84 12.44 -4.97 -16.31
N LEU A 85 13.23 -4.35 -17.16
CA LEU A 85 13.38 -2.88 -17.22
C LEU A 85 12.06 -2.18 -17.52
N ILE A 86 11.27 -2.70 -18.47
CA ILE A 86 9.93 -2.18 -18.77
C ILE A 86 9.03 -2.27 -17.53
N THR A 87 8.98 -3.42 -16.86
CA THR A 87 8.19 -3.61 -15.64
C THR A 87 8.59 -2.64 -14.52
N ARG A 88 9.90 -2.37 -14.36
CA ARG A 88 10.40 -1.40 -13.37
C ARG A 88 9.96 0.03 -13.69
N LEU A 89 10.06 0.45 -14.97
CA LEU A 89 9.66 1.80 -15.41
C LEU A 89 8.16 2.03 -15.33
N THR A 90 7.36 1.00 -15.52
CA THR A 90 5.89 1.08 -15.55
C THR A 90 5.27 0.71 -14.20
N ASP A 91 5.17 -0.57 -13.91
CA ASP A 91 4.39 -1.09 -12.78
C ASP A 91 5.02 -0.76 -11.42
N ASP A 92 6.35 -0.94 -11.29
CA ASP A 92 7.02 -0.66 -10.03
C ASP A 92 6.99 0.83 -9.68
N VAL A 93 7.26 1.73 -10.65
CA VAL A 93 7.17 3.17 -10.40
C VAL A 93 5.73 3.60 -10.12
N ASN A 94 4.72 3.02 -10.80
CA ASN A 94 3.31 3.26 -10.49
C ASN A 94 2.95 2.83 -9.07
N GLN A 95 3.46 1.68 -8.61
CA GLN A 95 3.24 1.22 -7.25
C GLN A 95 3.92 2.13 -6.21
N VAL A 96 5.12 2.63 -6.49
CA VAL A 96 5.81 3.64 -5.66
C VAL A 96 5.01 4.93 -5.62
N GLN A 97 4.53 5.42 -6.76
CA GLN A 97 3.65 6.59 -6.85
C GLN A 97 2.41 6.46 -5.97
N ASN A 98 1.75 5.29 -6.03
CA ASN A 98 0.59 5.00 -5.19
C ASN A 98 0.94 5.01 -3.70
N GLY A 99 2.09 4.44 -3.33
CA GLY A 99 2.59 4.47 -1.95
C GLY A 99 2.87 5.87 -1.44
N VAL A 100 3.52 6.70 -2.23
CA VAL A 100 3.78 8.12 -1.90
C VAL A 100 2.47 8.88 -1.75
N ASN A 101 1.53 8.72 -2.69
CA ASN A 101 0.22 9.37 -2.62
C ASN A 101 -0.55 8.98 -1.35
N MET A 102 -0.66 7.67 -1.08
CA MET A 102 -1.34 7.19 0.12
C MET A 102 -0.60 7.59 1.40
N GLY A 103 0.73 7.56 1.40
CA GLY A 103 1.55 8.02 2.51
C GLY A 103 1.27 9.48 2.86
N LEU A 104 1.37 10.38 1.91
CA LEU A 104 1.10 11.80 2.10
C LEU A 104 -0.34 12.07 2.57
N ARG A 105 -1.30 11.30 2.07
CA ARG A 105 -2.71 11.52 2.32
C ARG A 105 -3.23 10.89 3.61
N LEU A 106 -2.78 9.68 3.95
CA LEU A 106 -3.31 8.91 5.07
C LEU A 106 -2.37 8.84 6.27
N LEU A 107 -1.04 8.70 6.05
CA LEU A 107 -0.08 8.56 7.13
C LEU A 107 -0.03 9.78 8.04
N LEU A 108 -0.15 10.97 7.48
CA LEU A 108 -0.22 12.21 8.27
C LEU A 108 -1.60 12.41 8.89
N ARG A 109 -2.67 12.14 8.14
CA ARG A 109 -4.04 12.43 8.56
C ARG A 109 -4.54 11.50 9.67
N SER A 110 -4.37 10.18 9.52
CA SER A 110 -4.99 9.19 10.43
C SER A 110 -4.50 9.30 11.88
N PRO A 111 -3.19 9.44 12.18
CA PRO A 111 -2.74 9.64 13.56
C PRO A 111 -3.33 10.91 14.20
N PHE A 112 -3.39 12.01 13.45
CA PHE A 112 -3.95 13.26 13.97
C PHE A 112 -5.45 13.16 14.28
N ILE A 113 -6.20 12.39 13.48
CA ILE A 113 -7.62 12.15 13.77
C ILE A 113 -7.78 11.30 15.01
N VAL A 114 -7.02 10.19 15.14
CA VAL A 114 -7.09 9.29 16.29
C VAL A 114 -6.70 10.01 17.57
N LEU A 115 -5.55 10.69 17.58
CA LEU A 115 -5.08 11.46 18.74
C LEU A 115 -6.02 12.61 19.06
N GLY A 116 -6.48 13.35 18.04
CA GLY A 116 -7.41 14.46 18.23
C GLY A 116 -8.76 14.00 18.81
N SER A 117 -9.31 12.90 18.30
CA SER A 117 -10.56 12.33 18.85
C SER A 117 -10.37 11.80 20.27
N MET A 118 -9.20 11.23 20.56
CA MET A 118 -8.88 10.76 21.91
C MET A 118 -8.76 11.93 22.90
N VAL A 119 -8.04 12.99 22.55
CA VAL A 119 -7.95 14.20 23.37
C VAL A 119 -9.33 14.80 23.62
N MET A 120 -10.18 14.91 22.58
CA MET A 120 -11.53 15.43 22.71
C MET A 120 -12.41 14.53 23.59
N ALA A 121 -12.26 13.21 23.53
CA ALA A 121 -12.96 12.30 24.44
C ALA A 121 -12.54 12.52 25.89
N PHE A 122 -11.27 12.76 26.16
CA PHE A 122 -10.77 13.08 27.52
C PHE A 122 -11.27 14.42 28.05
N THR A 123 -11.50 15.41 27.19
CA THR A 123 -12.06 16.70 27.61
C THR A 123 -13.53 16.62 28.01
N ILE A 124 -14.28 15.66 27.44
CA ILE A 124 -15.70 15.44 27.77
C ILE A 124 -15.82 14.66 29.09
N ASN A 125 -15.28 13.45 29.14
CA ASN A 125 -15.33 12.62 30.36
C ASN A 125 -14.18 11.61 30.42
N VAL A 126 -13.34 11.73 31.45
CA VAL A 126 -12.15 10.88 31.62
C VAL A 126 -12.52 9.40 31.77
N ARG A 127 -13.63 9.07 32.48
CA ARG A 127 -14.04 7.67 32.70
C ARG A 127 -14.49 6.99 31.42
N CYS A 128 -15.22 7.71 30.57
CA CYS A 128 -15.63 7.21 29.26
C CYS A 128 -14.45 7.16 28.31
N ALA A 129 -13.53 8.12 28.36
CA ALA A 129 -12.32 8.15 27.55
C ALA A 129 -11.35 6.99 27.83
N LEU A 130 -11.30 6.47 29.06
CA LEU A 130 -10.51 5.27 29.40
C LEU A 130 -10.97 4.03 28.60
N ILE A 131 -12.26 3.95 28.24
CA ILE A 131 -12.76 2.87 27.39
C ILE A 131 -12.06 2.90 26.02
N PHE A 132 -11.86 4.11 25.46
CA PHE A 132 -11.10 4.28 24.20
C PHE A 132 -9.63 3.88 24.38
N ALA A 133 -9.03 4.30 25.49
CA ALA A 133 -7.63 4.00 25.79
C ALA A 133 -7.36 2.49 25.89
N VAL A 134 -8.38 1.68 26.24
CA VAL A 134 -8.29 0.22 26.25
C VAL A 134 -8.73 -0.40 24.93
N ALA A 135 -9.82 0.07 24.36
CA ALA A 135 -10.39 -0.51 23.13
C ALA A 135 -9.46 -0.37 21.92
N ILE A 136 -8.77 0.79 21.76
CA ILE A 136 -7.87 1.05 20.64
C ILE A 136 -6.66 0.10 20.64
N PRO A 137 -5.88 -0.06 21.71
CA PRO A 137 -4.78 -1.03 21.73
C PRO A 137 -5.23 -2.47 21.54
N VAL A 138 -6.40 -2.86 22.10
CA VAL A 138 -6.94 -4.21 21.92
C VAL A 138 -7.30 -4.45 20.46
N LEU A 139 -7.96 -3.52 19.79
CA LEU A 139 -8.26 -3.59 18.36
C LEU A 139 -6.98 -3.67 17.54
N PHE A 140 -6.01 -2.83 17.85
CA PHE A 140 -4.73 -2.83 17.16
C PHE A 140 -4.02 -4.17 17.30
N LEU A 141 -3.96 -4.72 18.51
CA LEU A 141 -3.39 -6.03 18.79
C LEU A 141 -4.07 -7.13 17.96
N VAL A 142 -5.40 -7.19 17.94
CA VAL A 142 -6.16 -8.20 17.19
C VAL A 142 -5.90 -8.10 15.70
N VAL A 143 -5.95 -6.89 15.13
CA VAL A 143 -5.67 -6.66 13.70
C VAL A 143 -4.25 -7.09 13.35
N PHE A 144 -3.26 -6.71 14.16
CA PHE A 144 -1.86 -7.11 13.95
C PHE A 144 -1.66 -8.62 14.07
N VAL A 145 -2.23 -9.27 15.08
CA VAL A 145 -2.12 -10.72 15.25
C VAL A 145 -2.66 -11.46 14.03
N ILE A 146 -3.87 -11.11 13.57
CA ILE A 146 -4.46 -11.74 12.38
C ILE A 146 -3.60 -11.46 11.14
N MET A 147 -3.09 -10.24 10.98
CA MET A 147 -2.23 -9.87 9.85
C MET A 147 -0.91 -10.66 9.87
N PHE A 148 -0.23 -10.74 11.01
CA PHE A 148 1.02 -11.51 11.14
C PHE A 148 0.84 -13.00 10.91
N LEU A 149 -0.30 -13.56 11.33
CA LEU A 149 -0.64 -14.97 11.03
C LEU A 149 -0.95 -15.18 9.55
N SER A 150 -1.58 -14.22 8.90
CA SER A 150 -1.99 -14.33 7.49
C SER A 150 -0.81 -14.19 6.51
N ILE A 151 0.17 -13.33 6.78
CA ILE A 151 1.31 -13.06 5.87
C ILE A 151 2.07 -14.35 5.48
N PRO A 152 2.55 -15.20 6.40
CA PRO A 152 3.28 -16.42 6.04
C PRO A 152 2.39 -17.43 5.32
N LEU A 153 1.10 -17.45 5.63
CA LEU A 153 0.13 -18.31 4.96
C LEU A 153 -0.10 -17.90 3.50
N PHE A 154 -0.22 -16.60 3.24
CA PHE A 154 -0.28 -16.08 1.86
C PHE A 154 0.97 -16.40 1.05
N LYS A 155 2.16 -16.37 1.67
CA LYS A 155 3.41 -16.80 1.00
C LYS A 155 3.36 -18.28 0.62
N LYS A 156 2.80 -19.16 1.48
CA LYS A 156 2.62 -20.57 1.15
C LYS A 156 1.63 -20.78 0.01
N VAL A 157 0.52 -20.03 0.00
CA VAL A 157 -0.44 -20.04 -1.12
C VAL A 157 0.25 -19.65 -2.42
N GLN A 158 1.05 -18.58 -2.41
CA GLN A 158 1.79 -18.13 -3.59
C GLN A 158 2.75 -19.23 -4.09
N GLY A 159 3.50 -19.87 -3.21
CA GLY A 159 4.39 -20.98 -3.61
C GLY A 159 3.64 -22.18 -4.21
N ARG A 160 2.41 -22.49 -3.73
CA ARG A 160 1.57 -23.53 -4.35
C ARG A 160 0.99 -23.10 -5.69
N LEU A 161 0.62 -21.80 -5.83
CA LEU A 161 0.19 -21.24 -7.11
C LEU A 161 1.30 -21.30 -8.15
N ASP A 162 2.54 -21.00 -7.75
CA ASP A 162 3.72 -21.08 -8.64
C ASP A 162 3.93 -22.54 -9.10
N SER A 163 3.71 -23.52 -8.22
CA SER A 163 3.78 -24.96 -8.57
C SER A 163 2.72 -25.35 -9.60
N VAL A 164 1.46 -24.92 -9.42
CA VAL A 164 0.37 -25.18 -10.39
C VAL A 164 0.68 -24.51 -11.73
N THR A 165 1.18 -23.27 -11.70
CA THR A 165 1.55 -22.52 -12.91
C THR A 165 2.68 -23.20 -13.66
N ARG A 166 3.70 -23.69 -12.95
CA ARG A 166 4.80 -24.48 -13.53
C ARG A 166 4.30 -25.73 -14.18
N LEU A 167 3.45 -26.52 -13.48
CA LEU A 167 2.86 -27.75 -13.99
C LEU A 167 2.04 -27.51 -15.28
N THR A 168 1.25 -26.42 -15.26
CA THR A 168 0.48 -25.99 -16.45
C THR A 168 1.40 -25.70 -17.63
N ARG A 169 2.49 -24.96 -17.40
CA ARG A 169 3.48 -24.63 -18.43
C ARG A 169 4.17 -25.89 -18.97
N GLU A 170 4.59 -26.80 -18.08
CA GLU A 170 5.21 -28.07 -18.46
C GLU A 170 4.26 -28.93 -19.30
N ASN A 171 2.98 -29.03 -18.91
CA ASN A 171 1.96 -29.77 -19.67
C ASN A 171 1.68 -29.16 -21.05
N LEU A 172 1.58 -27.84 -21.15
CA LEU A 172 1.32 -27.16 -22.42
C LEU A 172 2.53 -27.24 -23.36
N THR A 173 3.74 -27.10 -22.87
CA THR A 173 4.95 -27.21 -23.70
C THR A 173 5.27 -28.66 -24.05
N GLY A 174 5.03 -29.59 -23.14
CA GLY A 174 5.28 -31.02 -23.28
C GLY A 174 4.14 -31.83 -23.87
N VAL A 175 3.03 -31.22 -24.31
CA VAL A 175 1.78 -31.94 -24.71
C VAL A 175 2.02 -33.01 -25.80
N ARG A 176 2.96 -32.80 -26.73
CA ARG A 176 3.29 -33.77 -27.76
C ARG A 176 3.96 -35.02 -27.16
N VAL A 177 4.82 -34.82 -26.17
CA VAL A 177 5.53 -35.91 -25.46
C VAL A 177 4.54 -36.69 -24.59
N ILE A 178 3.68 -36.00 -23.82
CA ILE A 178 2.67 -36.63 -22.98
C ILE A 178 1.76 -37.52 -23.82
N ARG A 179 1.28 -37.07 -25.00
CA ARG A 179 0.47 -37.84 -25.91
C ARG A 179 1.21 -39.00 -26.56
N ALA A 180 2.49 -38.80 -26.95
CA ALA A 180 3.30 -39.86 -27.53
C ALA A 180 3.53 -41.05 -26.59
N PHE A 181 3.55 -40.75 -25.25
CA PHE A 181 3.71 -41.77 -24.22
C PHE A 181 2.39 -42.21 -23.55
N CYS A 182 1.22 -41.73 -24.05
CA CYS A 182 -0.12 -42.01 -23.51
C CYS A 182 -0.22 -41.73 -22.00
N ARG A 183 0.32 -40.57 -21.55
CA ARG A 183 0.36 -40.19 -20.13
C ARG A 183 -0.60 -39.05 -19.79
N GLU A 184 -1.63 -38.82 -20.57
CA GLU A 184 -2.59 -37.72 -20.39
C GLU A 184 -3.30 -37.85 -19.03
N GLU A 185 -3.77 -39.07 -18.69
CA GLU A 185 -4.51 -39.30 -17.45
C GLU A 185 -3.67 -39.02 -16.21
N GLN A 186 -2.42 -39.48 -16.20
CA GLN A 186 -1.48 -39.20 -15.12
C GLN A 186 -1.19 -37.70 -14.98
N SER A 187 -1.06 -36.98 -16.10
CA SER A 187 -0.81 -35.55 -16.13
C SER A 187 -2.01 -34.76 -15.60
N VAL A 188 -3.23 -35.20 -15.89
CA VAL A 188 -4.46 -34.62 -15.36
C VAL A 188 -4.57 -34.88 -13.85
N GLU A 189 -4.30 -36.09 -13.38
CA GLU A 189 -4.34 -36.44 -11.95
C GLU A 189 -3.33 -35.59 -11.13
N GLU A 190 -2.09 -35.42 -11.62
CA GLU A 190 -1.07 -34.60 -10.98
C GLU A 190 -1.48 -33.13 -10.90
N PHE A 191 -2.09 -32.61 -11.98
CA PHE A 191 -2.62 -31.25 -12.00
C PHE A 191 -3.79 -31.08 -11.03
N GLU A 192 -4.74 -32.02 -11.00
CA GLU A 192 -5.88 -31.99 -10.08
C GLU A 192 -5.43 -32.03 -8.61
N ASP A 193 -4.48 -32.87 -8.26
CA ASP A 193 -3.96 -32.96 -6.89
C ASP A 193 -3.26 -31.67 -6.47
N SER A 194 -2.43 -31.10 -7.33
CA SER A 194 -1.76 -29.82 -7.08
C SER A 194 -2.79 -28.69 -6.92
N SER A 195 -3.81 -28.67 -7.79
CA SER A 195 -4.90 -27.69 -7.75
C SER A 195 -5.77 -27.85 -6.49
N ARG A 196 -6.04 -29.09 -6.09
CA ARG A 196 -6.82 -29.41 -4.87
C ARG A 196 -6.09 -28.98 -3.61
N GLU A 197 -4.75 -29.17 -3.57
CA GLU A 197 -3.92 -28.70 -2.46
C GLU A 197 -3.90 -27.18 -2.36
N LEU A 198 -3.73 -26.48 -3.49
CA LEU A 198 -3.82 -25.03 -3.57
C LEU A 198 -5.19 -24.52 -3.07
N THR A 199 -6.27 -25.16 -3.52
CA THR A 199 -7.64 -24.80 -3.10
C THR A 199 -7.85 -24.99 -1.60
N ARG A 200 -7.38 -26.11 -1.04
CA ARG A 200 -7.47 -26.36 0.42
C ARG A 200 -6.74 -25.28 1.21
N LEU A 201 -5.54 -24.92 0.77
CA LEU A 201 -4.74 -23.89 1.43
C LEU A 201 -5.38 -22.49 1.30
N ASN A 202 -5.91 -22.15 0.12
CA ASN A 202 -6.65 -20.91 -0.10
C ASN A 202 -7.88 -20.79 0.79
N LEU A 203 -8.66 -21.87 0.91
CA LEU A 203 -9.83 -21.90 1.79
C LEU A 203 -9.45 -21.72 3.27
N PHE A 204 -8.35 -22.34 3.70
CA PHE A 204 -7.86 -22.19 5.07
C PHE A 204 -7.44 -20.74 5.36
N VAL A 205 -6.63 -20.16 4.49
CA VAL A 205 -6.19 -18.77 4.62
C VAL A 205 -7.37 -17.79 4.51
N GLY A 206 -8.30 -18.08 3.58
CA GLY A 206 -9.51 -17.29 3.42
C GLY A 206 -10.38 -17.28 4.68
N ARG A 207 -10.52 -18.42 5.37
CA ARG A 207 -11.26 -18.52 6.65
C ARG A 207 -10.61 -17.67 7.74
N ILE A 208 -9.28 -17.73 7.88
CA ILE A 208 -8.55 -16.91 8.87
C ILE A 208 -8.71 -15.41 8.54
N SER A 209 -8.51 -15.03 7.29
CA SER A 209 -8.65 -13.64 6.85
C SER A 209 -10.09 -13.12 6.99
N ALA A 210 -11.08 -13.97 6.75
CA ALA A 210 -12.49 -13.64 6.90
C ALA A 210 -12.89 -13.35 8.36
N LEU A 211 -12.18 -13.90 9.36
CA LEU A 211 -12.41 -13.62 10.77
C LEU A 211 -12.05 -12.17 11.16
N LEU A 212 -11.23 -11.49 10.39
CA LEU A 212 -10.80 -10.11 10.71
C LEU A 212 -11.99 -9.18 10.92
N ASN A 213 -12.93 -9.15 9.96
CA ASN A 213 -14.07 -8.25 10.04
C ASN A 213 -15.04 -8.60 11.19
N PRO A 214 -15.53 -9.86 11.33
CA PRO A 214 -16.44 -10.20 12.44
C PRO A 214 -15.82 -9.94 13.81
N VAL A 215 -14.57 -10.32 14.04
CA VAL A 215 -13.91 -10.11 15.34
C VAL A 215 -13.76 -8.62 15.63
N THR A 216 -13.35 -7.84 14.64
CA THR A 216 -13.26 -6.38 14.76
C THR A 216 -14.63 -5.77 15.10
N TYR A 217 -15.70 -6.16 14.39
CA TYR A 217 -17.04 -5.65 14.67
C TYR A 217 -17.56 -6.06 16.05
N VAL A 218 -17.32 -7.29 16.49
CA VAL A 218 -17.71 -7.75 17.84
C VAL A 218 -17.00 -6.91 18.91
N LEU A 219 -15.70 -6.70 18.80
CA LEU A 219 -14.95 -5.86 19.74
C LEU A 219 -15.45 -4.42 19.78
N ILE A 220 -15.74 -3.85 18.62
CA ILE A 220 -16.30 -2.50 18.49
C ILE A 220 -17.67 -2.41 19.18
N ASN A 221 -18.56 -3.36 18.91
CA ASN A 221 -19.89 -3.36 19.51
C ASN A 221 -19.83 -3.56 21.03
N ILE A 222 -18.95 -4.42 21.52
CA ILE A 222 -18.74 -4.59 22.97
C ILE A 222 -18.25 -3.25 23.58
N ALA A 223 -17.25 -2.62 22.99
CA ALA A 223 -16.76 -1.33 23.47
C ALA A 223 -17.84 -0.25 23.42
N THR A 224 -18.69 -0.25 22.38
CA THR A 224 -19.83 0.66 22.24
C THR A 224 -20.88 0.43 23.34
N VAL A 225 -21.24 -0.81 23.62
CA VAL A 225 -22.21 -1.15 24.69
C VAL A 225 -21.68 -0.71 26.04
N ILE A 226 -20.40 -0.99 26.33
CA ILE A 226 -19.77 -0.54 27.57
C ILE A 226 -19.73 0.99 27.67
N LEU A 227 -19.45 1.67 26.55
CA LEU A 227 -19.46 3.13 26.49
C LEU A 227 -20.84 3.69 26.82
N ILE A 228 -21.88 3.18 26.16
CA ILE A 228 -23.26 3.64 26.35
C ILE A 228 -23.72 3.38 27.80
N ASP A 229 -23.43 2.20 28.36
CA ASP A 229 -23.78 1.87 29.75
C ASP A 229 -23.10 2.85 30.73
N ARG A 230 -21.80 3.04 30.62
CA ARG A 230 -21.05 3.95 31.50
C ARG A 230 -21.44 5.42 31.29
N ALA A 231 -21.67 5.83 30.05
CA ALA A 231 -22.14 7.17 29.75
C ALA A 231 -23.57 7.41 30.31
N GLY A 232 -24.47 6.44 30.15
CA GLY A 232 -25.81 6.51 30.72
C GLY A 232 -25.83 6.70 32.25
N ILE A 233 -24.93 5.98 32.97
CA ILE A 233 -24.75 6.18 34.43
C ILE A 233 -24.28 7.62 34.73
N GLN A 234 -23.33 8.17 33.94
CA GLN A 234 -22.84 9.54 34.12
C GLN A 234 -23.94 10.60 33.83
N VAL A 235 -24.80 10.35 32.84
CA VAL A 235 -25.94 11.21 32.51
C VAL A 235 -26.97 11.20 33.66
N ASN A 236 -27.31 10.01 34.19
CA ASN A 236 -28.21 9.89 35.32
C ASN A 236 -27.67 10.57 36.59
N MET A 237 -26.34 10.62 36.76
CA MET A 237 -25.70 11.35 37.86
C MET A 237 -25.62 12.87 37.62
N GLY A 238 -26.09 13.38 36.50
CA GLY A 238 -26.02 14.80 36.14
C GLY A 238 -24.59 15.28 35.80
N LYS A 239 -23.64 14.36 35.57
CA LYS A 239 -22.21 14.68 35.28
C LYS A 239 -21.90 14.77 33.79
N MET A 240 -22.85 14.42 32.93
CA MET A 240 -22.73 14.41 31.49
C MET A 240 -24.07 14.67 30.82
N GLN A 241 -24.05 15.30 29.66
CA GLN A 241 -25.26 15.60 28.88
C GLN A 241 -25.45 14.53 27.78
N GLN A 242 -26.70 14.44 27.25
CA GLN A 242 -27.03 13.42 26.22
C GLN A 242 -26.27 13.63 24.92
N GLY A 243 -26.05 14.87 24.49
CA GLY A 243 -25.31 15.20 23.28
C GLY A 243 -23.82 14.83 23.40
N GLU A 244 -23.24 14.90 24.62
CA GLU A 244 -21.89 14.46 24.87
C GLU A 244 -21.72 12.95 24.69
N VAL A 245 -22.76 12.15 25.01
CA VAL A 245 -22.76 10.69 24.74
C VAL A 245 -22.73 10.42 23.24
N VAL A 246 -23.55 11.15 22.48
CA VAL A 246 -23.58 11.06 21.01
C VAL A 246 -22.24 11.46 20.41
N ALA A 247 -21.60 12.51 20.93
CA ALA A 247 -20.27 12.92 20.49
C ALA A 247 -19.20 11.83 20.76
N LEU A 248 -19.19 11.25 21.95
CA LEU A 248 -18.27 10.15 22.31
C LEU A 248 -18.47 8.94 21.38
N TYR A 249 -19.72 8.51 21.16
CA TYR A 249 -20.01 7.42 20.22
C TYR A 249 -19.44 7.68 18.83
N ASN A 250 -19.66 8.89 18.29
CA ASN A 250 -19.14 9.27 16.97
C ASN A 250 -17.60 9.35 16.95
N TYR A 251 -16.95 9.82 18.02
CA TYR A 251 -15.49 9.80 18.12
C TYR A 251 -14.96 8.36 18.06
N MET A 252 -15.60 7.44 18.78
CA MET A 252 -15.21 6.03 18.75
C MET A 252 -15.36 5.43 17.35
N ALA A 253 -16.51 5.62 16.71
CA ALA A 253 -16.76 5.15 15.35
C ALA A 253 -15.73 5.70 14.35
N GLN A 254 -15.37 6.97 14.46
CA GLN A 254 -14.39 7.62 13.60
C GLN A 254 -12.97 7.05 13.81
N MET A 255 -12.53 6.86 15.06
CA MET A 255 -11.23 6.29 15.38
C MET A 255 -11.06 4.88 14.77
N ILE A 256 -12.11 4.06 14.86
CA ILE A 256 -12.12 2.69 14.31
C ILE A 256 -11.92 2.70 12.80
N VAL A 257 -12.67 3.54 12.08
CA VAL A 257 -12.54 3.67 10.63
C VAL A 257 -11.13 4.09 10.23
N GLU A 258 -10.54 5.02 10.96
CA GLU A 258 -9.16 5.48 10.69
C GLU A 258 -8.12 4.40 11.01
N LEU A 259 -8.32 3.56 12.04
CA LEU A 259 -7.43 2.43 12.34
C LEU A 259 -7.46 1.36 11.25
N ILE A 260 -8.63 1.04 10.71
CA ILE A 260 -8.76 0.09 9.58
C ILE A 260 -8.04 0.64 8.33
N LYS A 261 -8.21 1.93 8.05
CA LYS A 261 -7.47 2.57 6.94
C LYS A 261 -5.96 2.55 7.15
N LEU A 262 -5.50 2.74 8.38
CA LEU A 262 -4.07 2.69 8.71
C LEU A 262 -3.49 1.28 8.49
N ALA A 263 -4.23 0.23 8.85
CA ALA A 263 -3.81 -1.14 8.60
C ALA A 263 -3.66 -1.43 7.09
N SER A 264 -4.61 -1.00 6.25
CA SER A 264 -4.53 -1.15 4.79
C SER A 264 -3.39 -0.31 4.18
N LEU A 265 -3.09 0.85 4.75
CA LEU A 265 -1.97 1.69 4.35
C LEU A 265 -0.63 0.98 4.55
N ILE A 266 -0.42 0.29 5.68
CA ILE A 266 0.82 -0.45 5.96
C ILE A 266 1.09 -1.49 4.87
N ILE A 267 0.07 -2.23 4.43
CA ILE A 267 0.20 -3.21 3.34
C ILE A 267 0.62 -2.53 2.04
N THR A 268 0.00 -1.40 1.71
CA THR A 268 0.31 -0.66 0.48
C THR A 268 1.73 -0.07 0.53
N LEU A 269 2.15 0.49 1.67
CA LEU A 269 3.49 1.02 1.85
C LEU A 269 4.56 -0.07 1.73
N ASN A 270 4.34 -1.26 2.31
CA ASN A 270 5.27 -2.38 2.19
C ASN A 270 5.45 -2.82 0.74
N LYS A 271 4.36 -2.90 -0.04
CA LYS A 271 4.45 -3.19 -1.47
C LYS A 271 5.22 -2.10 -2.22
N SER A 272 4.92 -0.85 -1.94
CA SER A 272 5.58 0.29 -2.59
C SER A 272 7.06 0.37 -2.23
N MET A 273 7.45 0.07 -0.99
CA MET A 273 8.84 0.01 -0.58
C MET A 273 9.60 -1.09 -1.31
N ALA A 274 9.03 -2.29 -1.42
CA ALA A 274 9.63 -3.38 -2.19
C ALA A 274 9.81 -3.01 -3.67
N CYS A 275 8.86 -2.28 -4.27
CA CYS A 275 9.01 -1.76 -5.63
C CYS A 275 10.09 -0.68 -5.71
N ALA A 276 10.17 0.22 -4.72
CA ALA A 276 11.20 1.25 -4.64
C ALA A 276 12.61 0.64 -4.54
N ASP A 277 12.79 -0.40 -3.73
CA ASP A 277 14.06 -1.12 -3.62
C ASP A 277 14.50 -1.74 -4.95
N ARG A 278 13.54 -2.29 -5.71
CA ARG A 278 13.83 -2.85 -7.05
C ARG A 278 14.20 -1.77 -8.07
N VAL A 279 13.52 -0.64 -8.04
CA VAL A 279 13.84 0.52 -8.90
C VAL A 279 15.19 1.11 -8.51
N ALA A 280 15.47 1.26 -7.22
CA ALA A 280 16.78 1.69 -6.72
C ALA A 280 17.91 0.72 -7.07
N GLY A 281 17.59 -0.58 -7.18
CA GLY A 281 18.53 -1.60 -7.63
C GLY A 281 19.06 -1.32 -9.03
N ILE A 282 18.22 -0.84 -9.96
CA ILE A 282 18.67 -0.47 -11.31
C ILE A 282 19.62 0.73 -11.26
N LEU A 283 19.27 1.76 -10.48
CA LEU A 283 20.08 2.98 -10.35
C LEU A 283 21.45 2.73 -9.70
N LYS A 284 21.65 1.58 -9.05
CA LYS A 284 22.93 1.17 -8.44
C LYS A 284 23.82 0.36 -9.36
N VAL A 285 23.33 -0.02 -10.53
CA VAL A 285 24.13 -0.77 -11.50
C VAL A 285 25.06 0.20 -12.23
N ASP A 286 26.33 0.09 -12.01
CA ASP A 286 27.33 0.90 -12.72
C ASP A 286 27.56 0.34 -14.13
N SER A 287 27.69 1.23 -15.11
CA SER A 287 27.99 0.85 -16.48
C SER A 287 29.47 0.45 -16.58
N THR A 288 29.73 -0.68 -17.24
CA THR A 288 31.11 -1.11 -17.58
C THR A 288 31.68 -0.32 -18.74
N MET A 289 30.88 0.47 -19.46
CA MET A 289 31.34 1.37 -20.51
C MET A 289 32.07 2.57 -19.91
N THR A 290 33.32 2.73 -20.28
CA THR A 290 34.12 3.93 -19.96
C THR A 290 34.22 4.82 -21.17
N TYR A 291 33.83 6.09 -21.00
CA TYR A 291 33.97 7.11 -22.03
C TYR A 291 35.28 7.88 -21.80
N PRO A 292 36.10 8.18 -22.83
CA PRO A 292 37.25 9.04 -22.66
C PRO A 292 36.83 10.45 -22.27
N GLU A 293 37.44 11.03 -21.24
CA GLU A 293 37.13 12.38 -20.73
C GLU A 293 37.37 13.51 -21.77
N LYS A 294 38.21 13.28 -22.75
CA LYS A 294 38.49 14.22 -23.85
C LYS A 294 38.49 13.46 -25.17
N THR A 295 37.58 13.84 -26.05
CA THR A 295 37.70 13.52 -27.47
C THR A 295 38.91 14.30 -28.03
N SER A 296 40.11 13.74 -28.01
CA SER A 296 41.17 14.26 -28.83
C SER A 296 40.72 14.14 -30.28
N ALA A 297 40.68 15.23 -31.00
CA ALA A 297 40.44 15.17 -32.44
C ALA A 297 41.42 14.11 -33.03
N PRO A 298 40.89 13.17 -33.85
CA PRO A 298 41.78 12.14 -34.42
C PRO A 298 42.89 12.86 -35.16
N ALA A 299 44.13 12.51 -34.77
CA ALA A 299 45.30 12.90 -35.60
C ALA A 299 44.97 12.46 -37.02
N ALA A 300 45.09 13.37 -37.97
CA ALA A 300 44.83 13.09 -39.37
C ALA A 300 45.49 11.77 -39.76
N ALA A 301 44.67 10.73 -39.92
CA ALA A 301 45.14 9.40 -40.24
C ALA A 301 45.81 9.46 -41.60
N LYS A 302 47.03 8.94 -41.70
CA LYS A 302 47.75 8.81 -42.99
C LYS A 302 47.08 7.87 -43.98
N ASN A 303 46.04 7.17 -43.57
CA ASN A 303 45.25 6.24 -44.42
C ASN A 303 43.81 6.74 -44.52
N ASP A 304 43.22 6.64 -45.70
CA ASP A 304 41.83 7.04 -46.00
C ASP A 304 40.73 6.18 -45.31
N CYS A 305 41.07 5.35 -44.34
CA CYS A 305 40.13 4.52 -43.58
C CYS A 305 39.59 5.25 -42.34
N ALA A 306 38.30 5.40 -42.22
CA ALA A 306 37.62 5.96 -41.07
C ALA A 306 37.64 5.00 -39.85
N VAL A 307 37.63 3.70 -40.09
CA VAL A 307 37.67 2.61 -39.07
C VAL A 307 38.56 1.48 -39.60
N ALA A 308 39.51 0.96 -38.79
CA ALA A 308 40.30 -0.21 -39.11
C ALA A 308 40.22 -1.22 -37.96
N PHE A 309 40.03 -2.49 -38.28
CA PHE A 309 40.18 -3.59 -37.36
C PHE A 309 41.55 -4.24 -37.63
N ASP A 310 42.35 -4.44 -36.61
CA ASP A 310 43.69 -4.99 -36.71
C ASP A 310 43.87 -6.01 -35.58
N HIS A 311 43.91 -7.28 -35.94
CA HIS A 311 44.05 -8.43 -35.00
C HIS A 311 42.99 -8.41 -33.87
N VAL A 312 41.73 -8.06 -34.16
CA VAL A 312 40.64 -7.95 -33.16
C VAL A 312 40.05 -9.32 -32.87
N THR A 313 40.08 -9.71 -31.60
CA THR A 313 39.39 -10.90 -31.11
C THR A 313 38.26 -10.45 -30.16
N PHE A 314 37.05 -10.94 -30.38
CA PHE A 314 35.86 -10.60 -29.56
C PHE A 314 35.16 -11.86 -29.06
N SER A 315 34.83 -11.87 -27.78
CA SER A 315 34.02 -12.92 -27.13
C SER A 315 32.88 -12.31 -26.34
N TYR A 316 31.66 -12.89 -26.44
CA TYR A 316 30.57 -12.55 -25.54
C TYR A 316 30.83 -13.07 -24.13
N ALA A 317 30.39 -12.35 -23.11
CA ALA A 317 30.51 -12.79 -21.73
C ALA A 317 29.80 -14.15 -21.52
N GLY A 318 30.54 -15.13 -20.98
CA GLY A 318 29.99 -16.48 -20.72
C GLY A 318 30.12 -17.47 -21.88
N THR A 319 30.66 -17.08 -23.04
CA THR A 319 30.96 -18.02 -24.14
C THR A 319 32.40 -18.54 -24.00
N GLY A 320 32.55 -19.88 -24.06
CA GLY A 320 33.87 -20.52 -23.95
C GLY A 320 34.76 -20.39 -25.19
N ALA A 321 34.26 -19.82 -26.30
CA ALA A 321 34.99 -19.62 -27.55
C ALA A 321 34.80 -18.19 -28.08
N PRO A 322 35.81 -17.59 -28.71
CA PRO A 322 35.70 -16.28 -29.31
C PRO A 322 34.70 -16.30 -30.47
N SER A 323 33.81 -15.29 -30.52
CA SER A 323 32.83 -15.09 -31.61
C SER A 323 33.46 -14.49 -32.86
N LEU A 324 34.53 -13.72 -32.68
CA LEU A 324 35.41 -13.19 -33.71
C LEU A 324 36.83 -13.46 -33.26
N SER A 325 37.70 -13.90 -34.16
CA SER A 325 39.08 -14.21 -33.86
C SER A 325 39.98 -13.68 -34.97
N ASP A 326 40.92 -12.81 -34.60
CA ASP A 326 42.01 -12.30 -35.45
C ASP A 326 41.49 -11.66 -36.77
N ILE A 327 40.56 -10.71 -36.66
CA ILE A 327 40.03 -9.93 -37.78
C ILE A 327 40.78 -8.63 -37.95
#